data_90abdaad7c7cd84067cdadceebb5d8a3
#
_entry.id   90abdaad7c7cd84067cdadceebb5d8a3
#
_cell.length_a   1.000
_cell.length_b   1.000
_cell.length_c   1.000
_cell.angle_alpha   90.00
_cell.angle_beta   90.00
_cell.angle_gamma   90.00
#
_symmetry.space_group_name_H-M   'P 1'
#
loop_
_entity.id
_entity.type
_entity.pdbx_description
1 polymer ?
#
loop_
_entity_poly.entity_id
_entity_poly.type
_entity_poly.pdbx_seq_one_letter_code
_entity_poly.pdbx_strand_id
1 'polypeptide(L)'
;MGTTRHNNRAIVATKAGEMGRVVALMDDLFFQMKLAETAKQLGVEVKVATNGEAFLGLMASEPKLVIVDLNARSQPIAAIEKLRETRKDVRVVAFLSHVQTELAAQAKAAGCNEVLPRSSFTQNLAAILSAAKD
;
A
#
# COMPACT_ATOMS: atom_id res chain seq x y z
N MET A 1 5.73 13.47 26.08
CA MET A 1 5.59 13.62 25.33
C MET A 1 5.54 13.63 24.62
N GLY A 2 5.57 13.33 24.73
CA GLY A 2 5.47 13.42 23.65
C GLY A 2 5.24 13.51 23.10
N THR A 3 5.45 13.38 22.88
CA THR A 3 5.26 13.52 21.98
C THR A 3 5.27 13.83 21.18
N THR A 4 5.42 13.73 20.95
CA THR A 4 5.39 13.93 19.97
C THR A 4 5.67 14.11 19.21
N ARG A 5 5.79 14.12 19.04
CA ARG A 5 5.91 14.16 18.08
C ARG A 5 5.74 14.28 17.23
N HIS A 6 5.54 14.00 17.04
CA HIS A 6 5.19 14.00 16.02
C HIS A 6 4.75 14.02 15.42
N ASN A 7 4.50 13.88 15.47
CA ASN A 7 3.91 13.79 14.78
C ASN A 7 3.51 13.84 14.25
N ASN A 8 3.29 13.78 14.18
CA ASN A 8 2.73 13.62 13.61
C ASN A 8 2.28 13.52 13.31
N ARG A 9 2.07 13.61 13.31
CA ARG A 9 1.45 13.22 13.03
C ARG A 9 0.61 12.96 12.91
N ALA A 10 0.40 12.84 12.83
CA ALA A 10 -0.50 12.36 12.73
C ALA A 10 -1.22 12.05 13.09
N ILE A 11 -1.19 11.81 13.33
CA ILE A 11 -1.81 11.32 13.59
C ILE A 11 -2.45 10.99 14.18
N VAL A 12 -2.27 10.94 14.04
CA VAL A 12 -3.17 10.55 14.47
C VAL A 12 -3.71 10.03 15.59
N ALA A 13 -4.10 10.48 16.18
CA ALA A 13 -4.84 10.35 17.34
C ALA A 13 -5.27 9.02 17.73
N THR A 14 -5.65 8.27 16.85
CA THR A 14 -6.07 6.92 17.03
C THR A 14 -4.90 6.09 17.48
N LYS A 15 -5.15 5.15 18.33
CA LYS A 15 -4.11 4.24 18.73
C LYS A 15 -3.68 3.41 17.53
N ALA A 16 -2.41 3.46 17.25
CA ALA A 16 -1.88 2.76 16.09
C ALA A 16 -2.20 1.27 16.12
N GLY A 17 -2.25 0.67 17.30
CA GLY A 17 -2.54 -0.76 17.42
C GLY A 17 -3.96 -1.15 17.07
N GLU A 18 -4.87 -0.17 17.05
CA GLU A 18 -6.27 -0.43 16.74
C GLU A 18 -6.60 -0.21 15.28
N MET A 19 -5.68 0.36 14.51
CA MET A 19 -5.88 0.62 13.10
C MET A 19 -4.99 -0.30 12.29
N GLY A 20 -5.57 -0.97 11.33
CA GLY A 20 -4.77 -1.66 10.36
C GLY A 20 -3.85 -0.66 9.68
N ARG A 21 -2.68 -1.10 9.30
CA ARG A 21 -1.70 -0.25 8.65
C ARG A 21 -1.47 -0.72 7.24
N VAL A 22 -1.59 0.21 6.31
CA VAL A 22 -1.41 -0.05 4.90
C VAL A 22 -0.39 0.93 4.37
N VAL A 23 0.53 0.44 3.56
CA VAL A 23 1.48 1.29 2.84
C VAL A 23 1.21 1.10 1.36
N ALA A 24 1.10 2.22 0.63
CA ALA A 24 0.82 2.18 -0.79
C ALA A 24 1.91 2.90 -1.57
N LEU A 25 2.26 2.33 -2.73
CA LEU A 25 3.17 2.96 -3.68
C LEU A 25 2.36 3.34 -4.90
N MET A 26 2.14 4.63 -5.10
CA MET A 26 1.38 5.15 -6.24
C MET A 26 1.62 6.63 -6.38
N ASP A 27 1.44 7.16 -7.60
CA ASP A 27 1.62 8.58 -7.84
C ASP A 27 0.40 9.26 -8.45
N ASP A 28 -0.72 8.57 -8.58
CA ASP A 28 -1.97 9.14 -9.08
C ASP A 28 -2.71 9.81 -7.92
N LEU A 29 -2.77 11.13 -7.95
CA LEU A 29 -3.34 11.91 -6.84
C LEU A 29 -4.81 11.62 -6.61
N PHE A 30 -5.58 11.46 -7.69
CA PHE A 30 -7.00 11.19 -7.55
C PHE A 30 -7.22 9.84 -6.86
N PHE A 31 -6.43 8.86 -7.25
CA PHE A 31 -6.57 7.54 -6.65
C PHE A 31 -6.10 7.54 -5.19
N GLN A 32 -5.06 8.32 -4.90
CA GLN A 32 -4.63 8.48 -3.51
C GLN A 32 -5.75 9.05 -2.64
N MET A 33 -6.49 10.03 -3.17
CA MET A 33 -7.59 10.62 -2.42
C MET A 33 -8.71 9.60 -2.16
N LYS A 34 -9.03 8.81 -3.18
CA LYS A 34 -10.06 7.78 -3.03
C LYS A 34 -9.63 6.73 -2.01
N LEU A 35 -8.37 6.32 -2.08
CA LEU A 35 -7.82 5.35 -1.15
C LEU A 35 -7.87 5.89 0.28
N ALA A 36 -7.44 7.13 0.47
CA ALA A 36 -7.39 7.74 1.79
C ALA A 36 -8.79 7.88 2.39
N GLU A 37 -9.76 8.28 1.57
CA GLU A 37 -11.11 8.46 2.05
C GLU A 37 -11.74 7.13 2.44
N THR A 38 -11.57 6.11 1.62
CA THR A 38 -12.11 4.78 1.92
C THR A 38 -11.47 4.23 3.19
N ALA A 39 -10.17 4.40 3.33
CA ALA A 39 -9.46 3.94 4.51
C ALA A 39 -9.94 4.64 5.77
N LYS A 40 -10.17 5.95 5.67
CA LYS A 40 -10.64 6.72 6.81
C LYS A 40 -12.00 6.21 7.28
N GLN A 41 -12.89 5.92 6.34
CA GLN A 41 -14.21 5.41 6.67
C GLN A 41 -14.14 4.06 7.37
N LEU A 42 -13.13 3.27 7.06
CA LEU A 42 -12.97 1.94 7.61
C LEU A 42 -12.11 1.89 8.87
N GLY A 43 -11.51 3.01 9.25
CA GLY A 43 -10.62 3.04 10.40
C GLY A 43 -9.28 2.39 10.13
N VAL A 44 -8.81 2.49 8.89
CA VAL A 44 -7.53 1.91 8.47
C VAL A 44 -6.56 3.05 8.18
N GLU A 45 -5.35 2.95 8.70
CA GLU A 45 -4.32 3.95 8.45
C GLU A 45 -3.58 3.61 7.16
N VAL A 46 -3.50 4.58 6.24
CA VAL A 46 -2.80 4.40 4.98
C VAL A 46 -1.71 5.45 4.86
N LYS A 47 -0.51 5.03 4.54
CA LYS A 47 0.59 5.91 4.20
C LYS A 47 0.98 5.67 2.76
N VAL A 48 1.12 6.75 2.00
CA VAL A 48 1.39 6.66 0.57
C VAL A 48 2.79 7.17 0.29
N ALA A 49 3.52 6.42 -0.51
CA ALA A 49 4.81 6.82 -1.05
C ALA A 49 4.70 6.98 -2.56
N THR A 50 5.45 7.92 -3.12
CA THR A 50 5.45 8.15 -4.56
C THR A 50 6.75 7.70 -5.22
N ASN A 51 7.69 7.20 -4.43
CA ASN A 51 8.93 6.64 -4.95
C ASN A 51 9.36 5.45 -4.12
N GLY A 52 10.29 4.67 -4.67
CA GLY A 52 10.68 3.41 -4.04
C GLY A 52 11.40 3.59 -2.72
N GLU A 53 12.23 4.63 -2.61
CA GLU A 53 12.97 4.85 -1.38
C GLU A 53 12.03 5.17 -0.21
N ALA A 54 11.08 6.09 -0.44
CA ALA A 54 10.11 6.44 0.57
C ALA A 54 9.24 5.23 0.92
N PHE A 55 8.88 4.45 -0.09
CA PHE A 55 8.08 3.25 0.09
C PHE A 55 8.77 2.27 1.05
N LEU A 56 10.04 1.99 0.78
CA LEU A 56 10.77 1.05 1.62
C LEU A 56 10.98 1.60 3.03
N GLY A 57 11.15 2.92 3.16
CA GLY A 57 11.26 3.54 4.47
C GLY A 57 10.00 3.38 5.31
N LEU A 58 8.85 3.34 4.66
CA LEU A 58 7.59 3.18 5.39
C LEU A 58 7.39 1.77 5.93
N MET A 59 8.23 0.82 5.52
CA MET A 59 8.12 -0.54 6.05
C MET A 59 8.44 -0.58 7.55
N ALA A 60 9.10 0.43 8.08
CA ALA A 60 9.35 0.51 9.52
C ALA A 60 8.06 0.57 10.33
N SER A 61 6.94 0.98 9.72
CA SER A 61 5.64 0.99 10.38
C SER A 61 5.03 -0.41 10.48
N GLU A 62 5.67 -1.40 9.88
CA GLU A 62 5.22 -2.79 9.90
C GLU A 62 3.80 -2.93 9.39
N PRO A 63 3.57 -2.57 8.12
CA PRO A 63 2.22 -2.65 7.55
C PRO A 63 1.73 -4.09 7.46
N LYS A 64 0.43 -4.26 7.52
CA LYS A 64 -0.19 -5.55 7.30
C LYS A 64 -0.54 -5.78 5.84
N LEU A 65 -0.57 -4.70 5.07
CA LEU A 65 -0.92 -4.76 3.67
C LEU A 65 -0.11 -3.73 2.92
N VAL A 66 0.41 -4.12 1.78
CA VAL A 66 1.11 -3.24 0.86
C VAL A 66 0.34 -3.22 -0.45
N ILE A 67 0.07 -2.02 -0.95
CA ILE A 67 -0.64 -1.82 -2.22
C ILE A 67 0.32 -1.17 -3.19
N VAL A 68 0.40 -1.70 -4.41
CA VAL A 68 1.34 -1.18 -5.40
C VAL A 68 0.64 -0.94 -6.73
N ASP A 69 0.76 0.28 -7.22
CA ASP A 69 0.32 0.64 -8.57
C ASP A 69 1.45 0.27 -9.54
N LEU A 70 1.24 -0.77 -10.32
CA LEU A 70 2.28 -1.25 -11.24
C LEU A 70 2.52 -0.30 -12.39
N ASN A 71 1.63 0.65 -12.62
CA ASN A 71 1.80 1.66 -13.66
C ASN A 71 2.40 2.97 -13.12
N ALA A 72 2.78 3.00 -11.84
CA ALA A 72 3.48 4.15 -11.30
C ALA A 72 4.86 4.30 -11.93
N ARG A 73 5.39 5.51 -11.90
CA ARG A 73 6.68 5.82 -12.55
C ARG A 73 7.87 5.43 -11.69
N SER A 74 7.64 4.95 -10.50
CA SER A 74 8.65 4.75 -9.47
C SER A 74 9.30 3.37 -9.49
N GLN A 75 9.24 2.67 -10.63
CA GLN A 75 9.81 1.32 -10.77
C GLN A 75 9.24 0.37 -9.73
N PRO A 76 7.93 0.14 -9.76
CA PRO A 76 7.29 -0.64 -8.71
C PRO A 76 7.76 -2.09 -8.62
N ILE A 77 8.12 -2.71 -9.75
CA ILE A 77 8.61 -4.10 -9.71
C ILE A 77 9.89 -4.17 -8.87
N ALA A 78 10.83 -3.25 -9.12
CA ALA A 78 12.07 -3.22 -8.35
C ALA A 78 11.80 -2.97 -6.87
N ALA A 79 10.82 -2.13 -6.56
CA ALA A 79 10.46 -1.84 -5.17
C ALA A 79 9.92 -3.09 -4.48
N ILE A 80 9.11 -3.88 -5.18
CA ILE A 80 8.57 -5.11 -4.62
C ILE A 80 9.69 -6.11 -4.37
N GLU A 81 10.61 -6.23 -5.32
CA GLU A 81 11.74 -7.14 -5.16
C GLU A 81 12.57 -6.77 -3.93
N LYS A 82 12.83 -5.49 -3.76
CA LYS A 82 13.57 -5.02 -2.60
C LYS A 82 12.82 -5.28 -1.30
N LEU A 83 11.51 -5.04 -1.31
CA LEU A 83 10.68 -5.29 -0.15
C LEU A 83 10.81 -6.75 0.29
N ARG A 84 10.77 -7.65 -0.68
CA ARG A 84 10.79 -9.08 -0.38
C ARG A 84 12.14 -9.57 0.17
N GLU A 85 13.19 -8.78 0.02
CA GLU A 85 14.46 -9.15 0.62
C GLU A 85 14.39 -9.17 2.14
N THR A 86 13.55 -8.30 2.72
CA THR A 86 13.47 -8.18 4.18
C THR A 86 12.08 -8.46 4.74
N ARG A 87 11.03 -8.37 3.93
CA ARG A 87 9.65 -8.56 4.39
C ARG A 87 9.00 -9.66 3.58
N LYS A 88 9.16 -10.89 4.00
CA LYS A 88 8.71 -12.03 3.20
C LYS A 88 7.23 -12.35 3.43
N ASP A 89 6.68 -11.93 4.57
CA ASP A 89 5.34 -12.36 4.96
C ASP A 89 4.26 -11.30 4.76
N VAL A 90 4.64 -10.04 4.51
CA VAL A 90 3.65 -9.00 4.35
C VAL A 90 2.86 -9.24 3.05
N ARG A 91 1.55 -9.03 3.13
CA ARG A 91 0.69 -9.23 1.96
C ARG A 91 0.87 -8.06 0.99
N VAL A 92 1.11 -8.37 -0.28
CA VAL A 92 1.27 -7.37 -1.32
C VAL A 92 0.19 -7.58 -2.37
N VAL A 93 -0.63 -6.56 -2.57
CA VAL A 93 -1.67 -6.54 -3.60
C VAL A 93 -1.30 -5.44 -4.58
N ALA A 94 -1.15 -5.80 -5.83
CA ALA A 94 -0.81 -4.84 -6.88
C ALA A 94 -1.95 -4.72 -7.87
N PHE A 95 -2.01 -3.58 -8.55
CA PHE A 95 -2.99 -3.40 -9.60
C PHE A 95 -2.37 -2.71 -10.81
N LEU A 96 -3.01 -2.87 -11.95
CA LEU A 96 -2.57 -2.25 -13.19
C LEU A 96 -3.79 -1.78 -13.98
N SER A 97 -3.58 -0.82 -14.90
CA SER A 97 -4.70 -0.14 -15.52
C SER A 97 -5.36 -0.94 -16.65
N HIS A 98 -4.67 -1.90 -17.22
CA HIS A 98 -5.20 -2.76 -18.28
C HIS A 98 -4.74 -4.17 -18.05
N VAL A 99 -5.25 -5.09 -18.86
CA VAL A 99 -4.73 -6.44 -18.83
C VAL A 99 -3.35 -6.42 -19.50
N GLN A 100 -2.33 -6.35 -18.68
CA GLN A 100 -0.93 -6.33 -19.09
C GLN A 100 -0.32 -7.62 -18.57
N THR A 101 -0.49 -8.69 -19.35
CA THR A 101 -0.15 -10.04 -18.85
C THR A 101 1.31 -10.18 -18.47
N GLU A 102 2.20 -9.55 -19.25
CA GLU A 102 3.63 -9.65 -18.96
C GLU A 102 3.98 -8.91 -17.68
N LEU A 103 3.42 -7.71 -17.50
CA LEU A 103 3.66 -6.94 -16.28
C LEU A 103 3.10 -7.66 -15.07
N ALA A 104 1.93 -8.26 -15.21
CA ALA A 104 1.33 -9.02 -14.13
C ALA A 104 2.21 -10.21 -13.75
N ALA A 105 2.77 -10.90 -14.75
CA ALA A 105 3.66 -12.02 -14.48
C ALA A 105 4.93 -11.56 -13.77
N GLN A 106 5.49 -10.42 -14.18
CA GLN A 106 6.65 -9.86 -13.50
C GLN A 106 6.37 -9.53 -12.05
N ALA A 107 5.20 -8.96 -11.79
CA ALA A 107 4.80 -8.59 -10.43
C ALA A 107 4.65 -9.83 -9.55
N LYS A 108 4.04 -10.88 -10.10
CA LYS A 108 3.91 -12.14 -9.35
C LYS A 108 5.29 -12.73 -9.06
N ALA A 109 6.17 -12.73 -10.05
CA ALA A 109 7.52 -13.24 -9.87
C ALA A 109 8.28 -12.42 -8.84
N ALA A 110 8.02 -11.12 -8.76
CA ALA A 110 8.68 -10.26 -7.78
C ALA A 110 8.17 -10.48 -6.36
N GLY A 111 7.01 -11.12 -6.21
CA GLY A 111 6.53 -11.47 -4.88
C GLY A 111 5.16 -10.96 -4.52
N CYS A 112 4.37 -10.45 -5.48
CA CYS A 112 3.01 -10.04 -5.19
C CYS A 112 2.13 -11.25 -4.89
N ASN A 113 1.28 -11.09 -3.89
CA ASN A 113 0.29 -12.13 -3.58
C ASN A 113 -0.88 -12.08 -4.55
N GLU A 114 -1.27 -10.87 -4.97
CA GLU A 114 -2.35 -10.70 -5.93
C GLU A 114 -2.01 -9.59 -6.88
N VAL A 115 -2.43 -9.75 -8.14
CA VAL A 115 -2.33 -8.69 -9.14
C VAL A 115 -3.71 -8.56 -9.78
N LEU A 116 -4.31 -7.39 -9.70
CA LEU A 116 -5.67 -7.16 -10.14
C LEU A 116 -5.74 -6.05 -11.18
N PRO A 117 -6.66 -6.14 -12.15
CA PRO A 117 -6.97 -4.96 -12.94
C PRO A 117 -7.46 -3.83 -12.04
N ARG A 118 -7.18 -2.60 -12.42
CA ARG A 118 -7.58 -1.45 -11.62
C ARG A 118 -9.08 -1.45 -11.30
N SER A 119 -9.91 -1.84 -12.27
CA SER A 119 -11.35 -1.86 -12.03
C SER A 119 -11.73 -2.84 -10.94
N SER A 120 -11.16 -4.03 -10.96
CA SER A 120 -11.41 -5.01 -9.91
C SER A 120 -10.89 -4.54 -8.57
N PHE A 121 -9.70 -3.96 -8.56
CA PHE A 121 -9.14 -3.42 -7.33
C PHE A 121 -10.06 -2.35 -6.74
N THR A 122 -10.53 -1.44 -7.58
CA THR A 122 -11.41 -0.36 -7.13
C THR A 122 -12.72 -0.90 -6.58
N GLN A 123 -13.32 -1.89 -7.26
CA GLN A 123 -14.57 -2.47 -6.80
C GLN A 123 -14.43 -3.17 -5.46
N ASN A 124 -13.26 -3.73 -5.19
CA ASN A 124 -13.03 -4.49 -3.98
C ASN A 124 -12.20 -3.73 -2.94
N LEU A 125 -12.04 -2.42 -3.14
CA LEU A 125 -11.14 -1.64 -2.30
C LEU A 125 -11.49 -1.74 -0.82
N ALA A 126 -12.77 -1.60 -0.49
CA ALA A 126 -13.18 -1.65 0.91
C ALA A 126 -12.86 -3.01 1.54
N ALA A 127 -13.12 -4.09 0.80
CA ALA A 127 -12.83 -5.44 1.31
C ALA A 127 -11.32 -5.63 1.48
N ILE A 128 -10.53 -5.15 0.52
CA ILE A 128 -9.08 -5.28 0.57
C ILE A 128 -8.54 -4.55 1.79
N LEU A 129 -9.00 -3.32 2.02
CA LEU A 129 -8.54 -2.53 3.17
C LEU A 129 -9.03 -3.12 4.47
N SER A 130 -10.26 -3.64 4.50
CA SER A 130 -10.81 -4.23 5.72
C SER A 130 -10.00 -5.43 6.16
N ALA A 131 -9.43 -6.18 5.23
CA ALA A 131 -8.62 -7.33 5.56
C ALA A 131 -7.34 -6.93 6.29
N ALA A 132 -6.95 -5.65 6.25
CA ALA A 132 -5.77 -5.16 6.95
C ALA A 132 -6.08 -4.72 8.38
N LYS A 133 -7.33 -4.69 8.77
CA LYS A 133 -7.69 -4.34 10.15
C LYS A 133 -7.32 -5.47 11.10
N ASP A 134 -6.99 -5.09 12.28
CA ASP A 134 -6.69 -6.06 13.34
C ASP A 134 -7.92 -6.66 13.95
#